data_7fc48cee39fa03c7c80559ed42ff8925
#
_entry.id   7fc48cee39fa03c7c80559ed42ff8925
#
_cell.length_a   1.000
_cell.length_b   1.000
_cell.length_c   1.000
_cell.angle_alpha   90.00
_cell.angle_beta   90.00
_cell.angle_gamma   90.00
#
_symmetry.space_group_name_H-M   'P 1'
#
loop_
_entity.id
_entity.type
_entity.pdbx_description
1 polymer ?
#
loop_
_entity_poly.entity_id
_entity_poly.type
_entity_poly.pdbx_seq_one_letter_code
_entity_poly.pdbx_strand_id
1 'polypeptide(L)'
;MGVPAHDQRDFEFAKKYDLEIRVVVSPDNWDGKELSKAWALEGMQVNSSEFNGISNIDAKNLISDKVEKNNWGYKTVTYHLRDWLVSRQRYWGTPIPIVYCEECGTVPVPDSDLPVLLPEKVKFESDGKSPLTTLPEFLNTSCPNCNQPAKRETDTLDTFVCSAWYHLRFASPSIDGKPFDTKKISSWLPVTHYMGGAEHAVMHLLYARFFNKALRDLGFIDFDEPYSRLTNQGMLIKEHKKISKRSNPLTPDPIVKNVGADTLRCYLMFLGPWDQGGDWSDSGMNGIRRWLLRIWDLVHKDISILNDDTDALMEKDFVRISHLTTKKVLSDMKAFKFNTAISALMEYSTELLRGYENLHISKKLWKPALERLLLHLA
;
A
#
# COMPACT_ATOMS: atom_id res chain seq x y z
N MET A 1 -30.66 -18.67 5.91
CA MET A 1 -31.41 -19.09 7.11
C MET A 1 -31.92 -17.81 7.74
N GLY A 2 -33.24 -17.73 8.08
CA GLY A 2 -33.81 -16.58 8.81
C GLY A 2 -33.75 -16.88 10.31
N VAL A 3 -33.32 -15.92 11.10
CA VAL A 3 -33.22 -16.04 12.57
C VAL A 3 -33.79 -14.80 13.28
N PRO A 4 -35.12 -14.56 13.17
CA PRO A 4 -35.73 -13.28 13.58
C PRO A 4 -35.46 -12.89 15.03
N ALA A 5 -35.33 -13.82 15.94
CA ALA A 5 -35.03 -13.49 17.32
C ALA A 5 -33.58 -13.04 17.57
N HIS A 6 -32.64 -13.26 16.60
CA HIS A 6 -31.21 -13.15 16.82
C HIS A 6 -30.46 -12.34 15.72
N ASP A 7 -31.17 -11.91 14.67
CA ASP A 7 -30.67 -10.93 13.68
C ASP A 7 -31.63 -9.76 13.59
N GLN A 8 -31.14 -8.54 13.70
CA GLN A 8 -31.97 -7.33 13.77
C GLN A 8 -32.77 -7.09 12.48
N ARG A 9 -32.22 -7.39 11.31
CA ARG A 9 -32.91 -7.21 10.03
C ARG A 9 -34.01 -8.27 9.86
N ASP A 10 -33.73 -9.50 10.24
CA ASP A 10 -34.75 -10.58 10.26
C ASP A 10 -35.85 -10.25 11.25
N PHE A 11 -35.52 -9.68 12.44
CA PHE A 11 -36.49 -9.25 13.44
C PHE A 11 -37.42 -8.17 12.88
N GLU A 12 -36.89 -7.12 12.28
CA GLU A 12 -37.68 -6.03 11.69
C GLU A 12 -38.54 -6.53 10.53
N PHE A 13 -38.02 -7.46 9.73
CA PHE A 13 -38.77 -8.09 8.67
C PHE A 13 -39.92 -8.92 9.24
N ALA A 14 -39.68 -9.78 10.24
CA ALA A 14 -40.69 -10.59 10.86
C ALA A 14 -41.81 -9.74 11.51
N LYS A 15 -41.44 -8.64 12.19
CA LYS A 15 -42.41 -7.69 12.73
C LYS A 15 -43.25 -7.02 11.65
N LYS A 16 -42.62 -6.60 10.55
CA LYS A 16 -43.32 -5.94 9.44
C LYS A 16 -44.36 -6.83 8.76
N TYR A 17 -44.08 -8.13 8.69
CA TYR A 17 -44.91 -9.09 7.98
C TYR A 17 -45.70 -10.04 8.91
N ASP A 18 -45.74 -9.72 10.21
CA ASP A 18 -46.46 -10.48 11.26
C ASP A 18 -46.07 -11.98 11.25
N LEU A 19 -44.76 -12.26 11.17
CA LEU A 19 -44.20 -13.60 11.23
C LEU A 19 -43.83 -13.96 12.67
N GLU A 20 -43.91 -15.25 13.01
CA GLU A 20 -43.54 -15.76 14.33
C GLU A 20 -42.05 -15.48 14.63
N ILE A 21 -41.78 -14.88 15.80
CA ILE A 21 -40.44 -14.67 16.33
C ILE A 21 -40.21 -15.61 17.50
N ARG A 22 -39.53 -16.73 17.23
CA ARG A 22 -39.21 -17.72 18.25
C ARG A 22 -37.85 -17.47 18.87
N VAL A 23 -37.84 -17.16 20.16
CA VAL A 23 -36.61 -16.98 20.93
C VAL A 23 -35.98 -18.34 21.19
N VAL A 24 -34.73 -18.55 20.76
CA VAL A 24 -33.96 -19.79 20.99
C VAL A 24 -32.68 -19.58 21.81
N VAL A 25 -32.23 -18.30 21.93
CA VAL A 25 -31.22 -17.90 22.90
C VAL A 25 -31.79 -16.74 23.72
N SER A 26 -31.94 -16.93 25.00
CA SER A 26 -32.51 -15.94 25.90
C SER A 26 -31.42 -15.10 26.59
N PRO A 27 -31.66 -13.81 26.84
CA PRO A 27 -30.84 -13.05 27.80
C PRO A 27 -30.99 -13.64 29.21
N ASP A 28 -30.07 -13.29 30.09
CA ASP A 28 -30.14 -13.62 31.49
C ASP A 28 -31.45 -13.05 32.10
N ASN A 29 -32.14 -13.87 32.92
CA ASN A 29 -33.42 -13.50 33.55
C ASN A 29 -34.55 -13.16 32.57
N TRP A 30 -34.58 -13.79 31.39
CA TRP A 30 -35.67 -13.62 30.43
C TRP A 30 -36.99 -14.09 31.00
N ASP A 31 -38.00 -13.27 30.92
CA ASP A 31 -39.34 -13.50 31.49
C ASP A 31 -40.28 -14.33 30.60
N GLY A 32 -39.78 -14.87 29.50
CA GLY A 32 -40.57 -15.67 28.53
C GLY A 32 -41.39 -14.84 27.55
N LYS A 33 -41.32 -13.48 27.62
CA LYS A 33 -42.08 -12.62 26.73
C LYS A 33 -41.33 -12.34 25.43
N GLU A 34 -42.06 -11.73 24.52
CA GLU A 34 -41.48 -11.30 23.24
C GLU A 34 -40.38 -10.26 23.43
N LEU A 35 -39.29 -10.42 22.68
CA LEU A 35 -38.20 -9.46 22.72
C LEU A 35 -38.59 -8.13 22.02
N SER A 36 -38.11 -7.02 22.54
CA SER A 36 -38.31 -5.70 21.94
C SER A 36 -37.35 -5.43 20.75
N LYS A 37 -36.26 -6.19 20.67
CA LYS A 37 -35.24 -6.19 19.59
C LYS A 37 -34.56 -7.55 19.52
N ALA A 38 -33.89 -7.84 18.41
CA ALA A 38 -33.13 -9.07 18.29
C ALA A 38 -32.05 -9.18 19.38
N TRP A 39 -31.88 -10.41 19.91
CA TRP A 39 -30.84 -10.72 20.88
C TRP A 39 -29.70 -11.48 20.21
N ALA A 40 -28.60 -10.78 19.91
CA ALA A 40 -27.43 -11.32 19.21
C ALA A 40 -26.21 -11.55 20.14
N LEU A 41 -26.44 -11.52 21.47
CA LEU A 41 -25.39 -11.67 22.47
C LEU A 41 -25.37 -13.09 23.06
N GLU A 42 -24.51 -13.32 24.04
CA GLU A 42 -24.47 -14.56 24.81
C GLU A 42 -25.76 -14.75 25.63
N GLY A 43 -26.13 -15.99 25.83
CA GLY A 43 -27.32 -16.33 26.58
C GLY A 43 -27.56 -17.85 26.64
N MET A 44 -28.68 -18.24 27.23
CA MET A 44 -29.04 -19.65 27.44
C MET A 44 -29.97 -20.13 26.34
N GLN A 45 -29.79 -21.37 25.90
CA GLN A 45 -30.68 -22.00 24.93
C GLN A 45 -32.07 -22.23 25.56
N VAL A 46 -33.09 -21.77 24.85
CA VAL A 46 -34.52 -21.99 25.19
C VAL A 46 -35.28 -22.46 23.95
N ASN A 47 -36.37 -23.09 24.09
CA ASN A 47 -37.15 -23.64 22.95
C ASN A 47 -36.33 -24.50 21.99
N SER A 48 -35.29 -25.16 22.49
CA SER A 48 -34.24 -25.85 21.72
C SER A 48 -34.13 -27.35 22.12
N SER A 49 -35.19 -27.93 22.57
CA SER A 49 -35.30 -29.36 22.97
C SER A 49 -34.22 -29.76 23.99
N GLU A 50 -33.41 -30.76 23.71
CA GLU A 50 -32.35 -31.27 24.59
C GLU A 50 -31.22 -30.26 24.86
N PHE A 51 -31.13 -29.18 24.11
CA PHE A 51 -30.15 -28.14 24.32
C PHE A 51 -30.63 -27.02 25.26
N ASN A 52 -31.87 -27.09 25.75
CA ASN A 52 -32.37 -26.10 26.72
C ASN A 52 -31.50 -26.03 27.97
N GLY A 53 -31.23 -24.79 28.43
CA GLY A 53 -30.44 -24.56 29.63
C GLY A 53 -28.90 -24.67 29.41
N ILE A 54 -28.45 -24.83 28.17
CA ILE A 54 -27.00 -24.81 27.81
C ILE A 54 -26.67 -23.43 27.26
N SER A 55 -25.47 -22.91 27.57
CA SER A 55 -25.00 -21.65 26.98
C SER A 55 -24.97 -21.74 25.44
N ASN A 56 -25.27 -20.66 24.72
CA ASN A 56 -25.20 -20.67 23.26
C ASN A 56 -23.77 -20.91 22.72
N ILE A 57 -22.75 -20.65 23.53
CA ILE A 57 -21.35 -20.94 23.19
C ILE A 57 -21.13 -22.46 23.17
N ASP A 58 -21.50 -23.15 24.24
CA ASP A 58 -21.34 -24.61 24.35
C ASP A 58 -22.28 -25.36 23.40
N ALA A 59 -23.49 -24.86 23.25
CA ALA A 59 -24.50 -25.43 22.38
C ALA A 59 -24.06 -25.50 20.90
N LYS A 60 -23.26 -24.56 20.42
CA LYS A 60 -22.70 -24.60 19.04
C LYS A 60 -21.97 -25.90 18.75
N ASN A 61 -21.14 -26.36 19.67
CA ASN A 61 -20.36 -27.59 19.48
C ASN A 61 -21.30 -28.82 19.58
N LEU A 62 -22.14 -28.86 20.60
CA LEU A 62 -23.06 -29.98 20.81
C LEU A 62 -24.08 -30.17 19.68
N ILE A 63 -24.60 -29.06 19.14
CA ILE A 63 -25.51 -29.08 17.98
C ILE A 63 -24.74 -29.56 16.74
N SER A 64 -23.54 -29.06 16.51
CA SER A 64 -22.70 -29.47 15.38
C SER A 64 -22.36 -30.96 15.45
N ASP A 65 -22.00 -31.48 16.62
CA ASP A 65 -21.76 -32.92 16.84
C ASP A 65 -22.99 -33.76 16.56
N LYS A 66 -24.16 -33.30 16.96
CA LYS A 66 -25.44 -33.98 16.67
C LYS A 66 -25.74 -33.98 15.17
N VAL A 67 -25.51 -32.89 14.47
CA VAL A 67 -25.69 -32.77 13.01
C VAL A 67 -24.79 -33.76 12.27
N GLU A 68 -23.53 -33.89 12.66
CA GLU A 68 -22.60 -34.86 12.08
C GLU A 68 -23.01 -36.30 12.40
N LYS A 69 -23.34 -36.59 13.66
CA LYS A 69 -23.74 -37.92 14.08
C LYS A 69 -24.98 -38.44 13.34
N ASN A 70 -25.89 -37.54 12.98
CA ASN A 70 -27.11 -37.92 12.26
C ASN A 70 -26.96 -37.82 10.72
N ASN A 71 -25.78 -37.54 10.20
CA ASN A 71 -25.49 -37.33 8.78
C ASN A 71 -26.34 -36.20 8.13
N TRP A 72 -26.72 -35.18 8.92
CA TRP A 72 -27.46 -34.02 8.41
C TRP A 72 -26.55 -32.94 7.84
N GLY A 73 -25.23 -32.99 8.11
CA GLY A 73 -24.21 -32.09 7.66
C GLY A 73 -22.86 -32.38 8.32
N TYR A 74 -21.90 -31.50 8.14
CA TYR A 74 -20.56 -31.62 8.71
C TYR A 74 -20.06 -30.27 9.15
N LYS A 75 -19.15 -30.26 10.13
CA LYS A 75 -18.43 -29.04 10.54
C LYS A 75 -17.55 -28.54 9.40
N THR A 76 -17.59 -27.25 9.17
CA THR A 76 -16.72 -26.61 8.17
C THR A 76 -16.16 -25.31 8.73
N VAL A 77 -15.00 -24.94 8.24
CA VAL A 77 -14.37 -23.65 8.54
C VAL A 77 -14.49 -22.77 7.31
N THR A 78 -15.07 -21.59 7.49
CA THR A 78 -15.11 -20.56 6.46
C THR A 78 -14.19 -19.41 6.85
N TYR A 79 -13.38 -18.96 5.91
CA TYR A 79 -12.50 -17.83 6.13
C TYR A 79 -13.21 -16.52 5.77
N HIS A 80 -12.97 -15.45 6.53
CA HIS A 80 -13.49 -14.12 6.20
C HIS A 80 -12.82 -13.53 4.96
N LEU A 81 -11.59 -13.93 4.67
CA LEU A 81 -10.90 -13.55 3.45
C LEU A 81 -11.54 -14.31 2.27
N ARG A 82 -12.06 -13.55 1.29
CA ARG A 82 -12.59 -14.14 0.06
C ARG A 82 -11.43 -14.63 -0.82
N ASP A 83 -11.67 -15.67 -1.59
CA ASP A 83 -10.74 -16.15 -2.59
C ASP A 83 -10.39 -15.04 -3.58
N TRP A 84 -9.13 -14.97 -3.96
CA TRP A 84 -8.68 -13.99 -4.92
C TRP A 84 -9.01 -14.45 -6.33
N LEU A 85 -9.47 -13.52 -7.14
CA LEU A 85 -9.59 -13.76 -8.57
C LEU A 85 -8.20 -13.67 -9.18
N VAL A 86 -7.71 -14.79 -9.73
CA VAL A 86 -6.37 -14.89 -10.31
C VAL A 86 -6.35 -14.37 -11.74
N SER A 87 -7.46 -14.53 -12.49
CA SER A 87 -7.58 -14.14 -13.91
C SER A 87 -8.40 -12.89 -14.13
N ARG A 88 -8.10 -12.18 -15.22
CA ARG A 88 -8.81 -10.98 -15.69
C ARG A 88 -9.04 -11.03 -17.20
N GLN A 89 -10.23 -10.66 -17.63
CA GLN A 89 -10.64 -10.54 -19.03
C GLN A 89 -10.12 -9.21 -19.61
N ARG A 90 -8.81 -9.05 -19.68
CA ARG A 90 -8.17 -7.84 -20.21
C ARG A 90 -6.82 -8.16 -20.85
N TYR A 91 -6.41 -7.31 -21.80
CA TYR A 91 -5.13 -7.44 -22.48
C TYR A 91 -3.93 -7.27 -21.55
N TRP A 92 -3.98 -6.24 -20.67
CA TRP A 92 -2.82 -5.85 -19.89
C TRP A 92 -2.63 -6.74 -18.66
N GLY A 93 -1.71 -7.65 -18.74
CA GLY A 93 -1.35 -8.62 -17.70
C GLY A 93 -0.48 -9.75 -18.26
N THR A 94 0.02 -10.62 -17.39
CA THR A 94 0.76 -11.81 -17.82
C THR A 94 -0.23 -12.84 -18.37
N PRO A 95 -0.06 -13.33 -19.62
CA PRO A 95 -0.89 -14.41 -20.16
C PRO A 95 -0.84 -15.67 -19.28
N ILE A 96 -1.97 -16.30 -19.10
CA ILE A 96 -2.07 -17.57 -18.36
C ILE A 96 -1.63 -18.70 -19.31
N PRO A 97 -0.61 -19.50 -18.97
CA PRO A 97 -0.01 -20.47 -19.87
C PRO A 97 -0.84 -21.77 -19.97
N ILE A 98 -2.08 -21.66 -20.43
CA ILE A 98 -3.03 -22.76 -20.57
C ILE A 98 -3.56 -22.81 -22.01
N VAL A 99 -3.77 -24.02 -22.49
CA VAL A 99 -4.39 -24.33 -23.78
C VAL A 99 -5.58 -25.24 -23.56
N TYR A 100 -6.69 -24.98 -24.25
CA TYR A 100 -7.90 -25.80 -24.24
C TYR A 100 -7.98 -26.63 -25.51
N CYS A 101 -7.96 -27.95 -25.36
CA CYS A 101 -8.04 -28.95 -26.43
C CYS A 101 -9.34 -29.74 -26.25
N GLU A 102 -10.05 -30.01 -27.35
CA GLU A 102 -11.30 -30.82 -27.31
C GLU A 102 -11.04 -32.26 -26.86
N GLU A 103 -9.89 -32.86 -27.23
CA GLU A 103 -9.54 -34.24 -26.86
C GLU A 103 -8.81 -34.32 -25.48
N CYS A 104 -7.90 -33.38 -25.19
CA CYS A 104 -7.04 -33.47 -24.00
C CYS A 104 -7.54 -32.61 -22.83
N GLY A 105 -8.58 -31.79 -23.02
CA GLY A 105 -9.09 -30.86 -22.01
C GLY A 105 -8.15 -29.68 -21.78
N THR A 106 -7.93 -29.33 -20.54
CA THR A 106 -7.05 -28.23 -20.11
C THR A 106 -5.60 -28.71 -20.05
N VAL A 107 -4.73 -28.12 -20.87
CA VAL A 107 -3.32 -28.51 -21.02
C VAL A 107 -2.41 -27.32 -20.71
N PRO A 108 -1.41 -27.45 -19.82
CA PRO A 108 -0.43 -26.40 -19.61
C PRO A 108 0.51 -26.26 -20.82
N VAL A 109 0.93 -25.02 -21.06
CA VAL A 109 2.00 -24.75 -22.04
C VAL A 109 3.32 -25.34 -21.50
N PRO A 110 4.08 -26.09 -22.31
CA PRO A 110 5.36 -26.64 -21.86
C PRO A 110 6.36 -25.56 -21.47
N ASP A 111 7.26 -25.88 -20.54
CA ASP A 111 8.30 -24.95 -20.08
C ASP A 111 9.19 -24.43 -21.21
N SER A 112 9.44 -25.27 -22.24
CA SER A 112 10.19 -24.89 -23.43
C SER A 112 9.57 -23.77 -24.25
N ASP A 113 8.25 -23.61 -24.16
CA ASP A 113 7.46 -22.66 -24.95
C ASP A 113 7.09 -21.39 -24.13
N LEU A 114 7.61 -21.27 -22.90
CA LEU A 114 7.46 -20.11 -22.05
C LEU A 114 8.54 -19.06 -22.35
N PRO A 115 8.23 -17.77 -22.21
CA PRO A 115 6.94 -17.19 -21.81
C PRO A 115 5.93 -17.10 -22.96
N VAL A 116 4.65 -17.17 -22.64
CA VAL A 116 3.58 -16.78 -23.58
C VAL A 116 3.57 -15.26 -23.70
N LEU A 117 3.87 -14.75 -24.89
CA LEU A 117 3.98 -13.31 -25.12
C LEU A 117 2.64 -12.70 -25.54
N LEU A 118 2.38 -11.48 -25.08
CA LEU A 118 1.28 -10.66 -25.58
C LEU A 118 1.58 -10.19 -27.02
N PRO A 119 0.58 -10.17 -27.91
CA PRO A 119 0.74 -9.64 -29.27
C PRO A 119 0.97 -8.12 -29.21
N GLU A 120 1.93 -7.63 -30.00
CA GLU A 120 2.29 -6.20 -30.00
C GLU A 120 1.24 -5.32 -30.67
N LYS A 121 0.55 -5.82 -31.68
CA LYS A 121 -0.44 -5.08 -32.48
C LYS A 121 -1.83 -5.53 -32.11
N VAL A 122 -2.55 -4.70 -31.33
CA VAL A 122 -3.88 -5.00 -30.84
C VAL A 122 -4.80 -3.82 -31.08
N LYS A 123 -6.03 -4.08 -31.57
CA LYS A 123 -7.10 -3.10 -31.62
C LYS A 123 -7.93 -3.22 -30.35
N PHE A 124 -8.10 -2.09 -29.65
CA PHE A 124 -9.04 -2.00 -28.54
C PHE A 124 -10.38 -1.53 -29.04
N GLU A 125 -11.43 -2.31 -28.78
CA GLU A 125 -12.80 -1.97 -29.11
C GLU A 125 -13.54 -1.48 -27.87
N SER A 126 -14.62 -0.72 -28.05
CA SER A 126 -15.39 -0.15 -26.95
C SER A 126 -16.40 -1.11 -26.31
N ASP A 127 -16.39 -2.39 -26.71
CA ASP A 127 -17.32 -3.42 -26.22
C ASP A 127 -16.94 -4.00 -24.85
N GLY A 128 -15.81 -3.56 -24.28
CA GLY A 128 -15.32 -3.99 -22.96
C GLY A 128 -14.71 -5.39 -22.93
N LYS A 129 -14.59 -6.09 -24.06
CA LYS A 129 -13.96 -7.40 -24.14
C LYS A 129 -12.45 -7.30 -24.25
N SER A 130 -11.76 -8.35 -23.80
CA SER A 130 -10.33 -8.48 -24.03
C SER A 130 -10.06 -8.67 -25.53
N PRO A 131 -9.19 -7.85 -26.15
CA PRO A 131 -8.84 -8.03 -27.55
C PRO A 131 -8.17 -9.38 -27.84
N LEU A 132 -7.64 -10.08 -26.85
CA LEU A 132 -7.07 -11.42 -27.02
C LEU A 132 -8.12 -12.45 -27.45
N THR A 133 -9.39 -12.24 -27.12
CA THR A 133 -10.49 -13.13 -27.51
C THR A 133 -10.82 -13.08 -28.99
N THR A 134 -10.49 -11.97 -29.67
CA THR A 134 -10.81 -11.72 -31.08
C THR A 134 -9.62 -11.79 -32.01
N LEU A 135 -8.42 -12.10 -31.48
CA LEU A 135 -7.17 -12.14 -32.23
C LEU A 135 -6.82 -13.59 -32.61
N PRO A 136 -7.05 -14.04 -33.87
CA PRO A 136 -6.87 -15.44 -34.27
C PRO A 136 -5.43 -15.94 -34.09
N GLU A 137 -4.42 -15.08 -34.33
CA GLU A 137 -3.01 -15.40 -34.19
C GLU A 137 -2.58 -15.66 -32.74
N PHE A 138 -3.31 -15.10 -31.75
CA PHE A 138 -3.08 -15.39 -30.34
C PHE A 138 -3.94 -16.56 -29.85
N LEU A 139 -5.23 -16.55 -30.23
CA LEU A 139 -6.22 -17.50 -29.72
C LEU A 139 -5.97 -18.92 -30.24
N ASN A 140 -5.69 -19.09 -31.55
CA ASN A 140 -5.55 -20.40 -32.15
C ASN A 140 -4.13 -20.93 -31.99
N THR A 141 -4.03 -22.18 -31.55
CA THR A 141 -2.75 -22.86 -31.34
C THR A 141 -2.91 -24.37 -31.57
N SER A 142 -1.83 -25.14 -31.48
CA SER A 142 -1.86 -26.59 -31.41
C SER A 142 -1.77 -27.08 -29.98
N CYS A 143 -2.45 -28.17 -29.68
CA CYS A 143 -2.36 -28.83 -28.38
C CYS A 143 -0.95 -29.38 -28.15
N PRO A 144 -0.27 -29.05 -27.03
CA PRO A 144 1.06 -29.62 -26.77
C PRO A 144 1.09 -31.12 -26.60
N ASN A 145 -0.02 -31.75 -26.25
CA ASN A 145 -0.08 -33.22 -26.02
C ASN A 145 -0.39 -34.04 -27.29
N CYS A 146 -1.36 -33.58 -28.10
CA CYS A 146 -1.86 -34.38 -29.23
C CYS A 146 -1.70 -33.67 -30.58
N ASN A 147 -1.17 -32.46 -30.62
CA ASN A 147 -0.97 -31.63 -31.82
C ASN A 147 -2.26 -31.26 -32.58
N GLN A 148 -3.43 -31.58 -32.06
CA GLN A 148 -4.70 -31.16 -32.66
C GLN A 148 -4.93 -29.64 -32.46
N PRO A 149 -5.78 -29.05 -33.31
CA PRO A 149 -6.19 -27.64 -33.13
C PRO A 149 -6.71 -27.38 -31.71
N ALA A 150 -6.26 -26.29 -31.11
CA ALA A 150 -6.62 -25.93 -29.75
C ALA A 150 -6.70 -24.40 -29.58
N LYS A 151 -7.19 -23.94 -28.46
CA LYS A 151 -7.34 -22.51 -28.16
C LYS A 151 -6.53 -22.15 -26.93
N ARG A 152 -5.82 -21.02 -26.99
CA ARG A 152 -5.14 -20.45 -25.81
C ARG A 152 -6.14 -19.85 -24.86
N GLU A 153 -5.78 -19.83 -23.56
CA GLU A 153 -6.42 -18.99 -22.58
C GLU A 153 -6.21 -17.50 -22.97
N THR A 154 -7.29 -16.73 -22.93
CA THR A 154 -7.29 -15.30 -23.30
C THR A 154 -7.35 -14.38 -22.08
N ASP A 155 -7.55 -14.92 -20.90
CA ASP A 155 -7.41 -14.18 -19.66
C ASP A 155 -5.93 -13.93 -19.34
N THR A 156 -5.67 -12.84 -18.65
CA THR A 156 -4.36 -12.52 -18.08
C THR A 156 -4.40 -12.59 -16.57
N LEU A 157 -3.25 -12.77 -15.94
CA LEU A 157 -3.16 -12.73 -14.47
C LEU A 157 -3.54 -11.36 -13.94
N ASP A 158 -4.16 -11.35 -12.76
CA ASP A 158 -4.43 -10.12 -12.02
C ASP A 158 -3.14 -9.33 -11.74
N THR A 159 -3.23 -8.02 -11.80
CA THR A 159 -2.08 -7.12 -11.58
C THR A 159 -1.39 -7.38 -10.25
N PHE A 160 -2.15 -7.69 -9.20
CA PHE A 160 -1.57 -7.96 -7.87
C PHE A 160 -0.83 -9.29 -7.81
N VAL A 161 -1.22 -10.28 -8.58
CA VAL A 161 -0.44 -11.53 -8.73
C VAL A 161 0.92 -11.21 -9.36
N CYS A 162 0.94 -10.42 -10.44
CA CYS A 162 2.18 -10.01 -11.10
C CYS A 162 3.05 -9.12 -10.19
N SER A 163 2.45 -8.16 -9.47
CA SER A 163 3.19 -7.25 -8.60
C SER A 163 3.62 -7.87 -7.27
N ALA A 164 3.11 -9.03 -6.90
CA ALA A 164 3.40 -9.68 -5.63
C ALA A 164 4.88 -10.06 -5.44
N TRP A 165 5.60 -10.32 -6.50
CA TRP A 165 6.97 -10.86 -6.47
C TRP A 165 8.03 -10.00 -7.19
N TYR A 166 7.68 -8.80 -7.66
CA TYR A 166 8.60 -7.97 -8.45
C TYR A 166 9.91 -7.65 -7.73
N HIS A 167 9.89 -7.52 -6.41
CA HIS A 167 11.06 -7.26 -5.57
C HIS A 167 12.09 -8.41 -5.63
N LEU A 168 11.63 -9.65 -5.79
CA LEU A 168 12.50 -10.81 -6.01
C LEU A 168 13.22 -10.70 -7.36
N ARG A 169 12.50 -10.30 -8.43
CA ARG A 169 13.09 -10.14 -9.75
C ARG A 169 14.08 -8.98 -9.80
N PHE A 170 13.88 -7.91 -9.03
CA PHE A 170 14.80 -6.78 -8.97
C PHE A 170 16.21 -7.14 -8.51
N ALA A 171 16.37 -8.17 -7.69
CA ALA A 171 17.69 -8.66 -7.28
C ALA A 171 18.48 -9.31 -8.43
N SER A 172 17.81 -9.76 -9.50
CA SER A 172 18.42 -10.45 -10.63
C SER A 172 17.68 -10.18 -11.95
N PRO A 173 17.63 -8.93 -12.43
CA PRO A 173 16.79 -8.52 -13.55
C PRO A 173 17.17 -9.18 -14.88
N SER A 174 18.45 -9.51 -15.07
CA SER A 174 19.00 -10.08 -16.32
C SER A 174 19.13 -11.59 -16.30
N ILE A 175 18.49 -12.29 -15.35
CA ILE A 175 18.59 -13.76 -15.31
C ILE A 175 17.62 -14.39 -16.31
N ASP A 176 18.07 -15.36 -17.07
CA ASP A 176 17.27 -16.15 -18.00
C ASP A 176 17.00 -17.56 -17.46
N GLY A 177 15.92 -18.20 -17.92
CA GLY A 177 15.55 -19.58 -17.61
C GLY A 177 15.03 -19.85 -16.21
N LYS A 178 14.99 -18.82 -15.31
CA LYS A 178 14.40 -18.91 -13.97
C LYS A 178 13.91 -17.56 -13.48
N PRO A 179 12.96 -17.53 -12.53
CA PRO A 179 12.34 -16.25 -12.09
C PRO A 179 13.33 -15.33 -11.36
N PHE A 180 14.27 -15.88 -10.60
CA PHE A 180 15.25 -15.11 -9.81
C PHE A 180 16.44 -15.99 -9.39
N ASP A 181 17.52 -15.35 -8.93
CA ASP A 181 18.70 -16.00 -8.37
C ASP A 181 18.62 -16.03 -6.83
N THR A 182 18.52 -17.23 -6.26
CA THR A 182 18.37 -17.42 -4.81
C THR A 182 19.54 -16.86 -4.00
N LYS A 183 20.78 -16.92 -4.51
CA LYS A 183 21.96 -16.36 -3.83
C LYS A 183 21.90 -14.84 -3.75
N LYS A 184 21.49 -14.19 -4.85
CA LYS A 184 21.31 -12.74 -4.86
C LYS A 184 20.17 -12.30 -3.95
N ILE A 185 19.07 -13.07 -3.94
CA ILE A 185 17.95 -12.82 -3.02
C ILE A 185 18.39 -12.86 -1.57
N SER A 186 19.10 -13.89 -1.14
CA SER A 186 19.58 -14.02 0.25
C SER A 186 20.49 -12.85 0.67
N SER A 187 21.16 -12.18 -0.28
CA SER A 187 22.02 -11.04 0.00
C SER A 187 21.28 -9.70 0.06
N TRP A 188 20.17 -9.54 -0.68
CA TRP A 188 19.48 -8.27 -0.86
C TRP A 188 18.14 -8.20 -0.13
N LEU A 189 17.52 -9.32 0.18
CA LEU A 189 16.17 -9.39 0.76
C LEU A 189 16.19 -9.99 2.17
N PRO A 190 15.17 -9.71 2.99
CA PRO A 190 13.97 -8.90 2.70
C PRO A 190 14.29 -7.41 2.45
N VAL A 191 13.40 -6.71 1.76
CA VAL A 191 13.54 -5.27 1.52
C VAL A 191 13.60 -4.52 2.85
N THR A 192 14.63 -3.73 3.06
CA THR A 192 14.89 -3.05 4.34
C THR A 192 13.77 -2.10 4.74
N HIS A 193 13.24 -1.33 3.77
CA HIS A 193 12.19 -0.37 4.03
C HIS A 193 11.27 -0.23 2.80
N TYR A 194 9.98 -0.40 3.02
CA TYR A 194 8.96 -0.28 1.99
C TYR A 194 8.01 0.87 2.29
N MET A 195 7.67 1.66 1.29
CA MET A 195 6.84 2.84 1.44
C MET A 195 5.67 2.79 0.46
N GLY A 196 4.48 3.12 0.92
CA GLY A 196 3.30 3.11 0.07
C GLY A 196 2.03 3.55 0.80
N GLY A 197 0.93 3.68 0.05
CA GLY A 197 -0.36 4.03 0.63
C GLY A 197 -0.93 2.94 1.54
N ALA A 198 -1.59 3.34 2.61
CA ALA A 198 -2.21 2.42 3.57
C ALA A 198 -3.29 1.52 2.93
N GLU A 199 -3.92 1.95 1.83
CA GLU A 199 -4.88 1.18 1.06
C GLU A 199 -4.32 -0.14 0.51
N HIS A 200 -3.00 -0.22 0.32
CA HIS A 200 -2.34 -1.44 -0.16
C HIS A 200 -2.24 -2.55 0.89
N ALA A 201 -2.57 -2.28 2.15
CA ALA A 201 -2.58 -3.30 3.21
C ALA A 201 -3.49 -4.49 2.86
N VAL A 202 -4.64 -4.22 2.23
CA VAL A 202 -5.62 -5.23 1.78
C VAL A 202 -5.55 -5.53 0.27
N MET A 203 -4.57 -4.99 -0.43
CA MET A 203 -4.34 -5.15 -1.87
C MET A 203 -2.93 -5.70 -2.12
N HIS A 204 -2.06 -4.93 -2.74
CA HIS A 204 -0.71 -5.34 -3.10
C HIS A 204 0.09 -5.99 -1.95
N LEU A 205 0.06 -5.42 -0.74
CA LEU A 205 0.84 -5.96 0.38
C LEU A 205 0.31 -7.32 0.85
N LEU A 206 -1.00 -7.54 0.81
CA LEU A 206 -1.58 -8.83 1.14
C LEU A 206 -1.12 -9.91 0.17
N TYR A 207 -1.16 -9.64 -1.14
CA TYR A 207 -0.66 -10.55 -2.17
C TYR A 207 0.85 -10.79 -2.03
N ALA A 208 1.64 -9.75 -1.84
CA ALA A 208 3.09 -9.86 -1.70
C ALA A 208 3.49 -10.72 -0.50
N ARG A 209 2.83 -10.55 0.66
CA ARG A 209 3.07 -11.35 1.85
C ARG A 209 2.65 -12.81 1.66
N PHE A 210 1.48 -13.04 1.08
CA PHE A 210 1.01 -14.39 0.80
C PHE A 210 1.96 -15.11 -0.18
N PHE A 211 2.31 -14.45 -1.28
CA PHE A 211 3.18 -15.01 -2.30
C PHE A 211 4.58 -15.33 -1.74
N ASN A 212 5.12 -14.44 -0.92
CA ASN A 212 6.39 -14.66 -0.23
C ASN A 212 6.34 -15.89 0.68
N LYS A 213 5.29 -16.04 1.50
CA LYS A 213 5.10 -17.20 2.37
C LYS A 213 4.94 -18.50 1.58
N ALA A 214 4.20 -18.48 0.47
CA ALA A 214 4.06 -19.63 -0.41
C ALA A 214 5.40 -20.03 -1.03
N LEU A 215 6.21 -19.08 -1.50
CA LEU A 215 7.56 -19.38 -2.04
C LEU A 215 8.50 -19.92 -0.97
N ARG A 216 8.40 -19.44 0.29
CA ARG A 216 9.15 -20.02 1.41
C ARG A 216 8.73 -21.47 1.66
N ASP A 217 7.44 -21.75 1.73
CA ASP A 217 6.91 -23.08 1.99
C ASP A 217 7.31 -24.07 0.87
N LEU A 218 7.47 -23.57 -0.36
CA LEU A 218 7.98 -24.32 -1.50
C LEU A 218 9.52 -24.41 -1.56
N GLY A 219 10.23 -23.80 -0.61
CA GLY A 219 11.68 -23.86 -0.51
C GLY A 219 12.46 -22.96 -1.48
N PHE A 220 11.82 -21.98 -2.12
CA PHE A 220 12.49 -21.04 -3.03
C PHE A 220 13.20 -19.90 -2.32
N ILE A 221 12.74 -19.52 -1.12
CA ILE A 221 13.30 -18.45 -0.27
C ILE A 221 13.28 -18.89 1.19
N ASP A 222 14.01 -18.20 2.07
CA ASP A 222 14.22 -18.55 3.48
C ASP A 222 13.67 -17.53 4.49
N PHE A 223 12.93 -16.52 4.01
CA PHE A 223 12.36 -15.46 4.86
C PHE A 223 10.84 -15.35 4.73
N ASP A 224 10.18 -14.96 5.83
CA ASP A 224 8.71 -14.91 5.97
C ASP A 224 8.07 -13.68 5.35
N GLU A 225 8.68 -12.52 5.58
CA GLU A 225 8.09 -11.23 5.20
C GLU A 225 8.93 -10.58 4.10
N PRO A 226 8.31 -10.08 3.02
CA PRO A 226 9.03 -9.45 1.93
C PRO A 226 9.68 -8.13 2.31
N TYR A 227 9.15 -7.45 3.34
CA TYR A 227 9.54 -6.12 3.78
C TYR A 227 9.83 -6.09 5.28
N SER A 228 11.05 -5.68 5.68
CA SER A 228 11.43 -5.61 7.11
C SER A 228 10.74 -4.45 7.84
N ARG A 229 10.46 -3.35 7.12
CA ARG A 229 9.78 -2.18 7.65
C ARG A 229 8.82 -1.62 6.63
N LEU A 230 7.61 -1.29 7.06
CA LEU A 230 6.61 -0.59 6.27
C LEU A 230 6.38 0.82 6.85
N THR A 231 6.32 1.82 5.98
CA THR A 231 5.90 3.17 6.34
C THR A 231 4.84 3.64 5.34
N ASN A 232 3.68 4.01 5.85
CA ASN A 232 2.62 4.56 5.03
C ASN A 232 2.70 6.09 5.05
N GLN A 233 2.57 6.71 3.88
CA GLN A 233 2.39 8.15 3.78
C GLN A 233 0.93 8.52 4.04
N GLY A 234 0.73 9.72 4.59
CA GLY A 234 -0.58 10.33 4.71
C GLY A 234 -1.17 10.77 3.37
N MET A 235 -2.42 11.16 3.38
CA MET A 235 -3.13 11.59 2.17
C MET A 235 -3.01 13.10 1.97
N LEU A 236 -2.88 13.50 0.70
CA LEU A 236 -3.02 14.90 0.31
C LEU A 236 -4.49 15.20 0.05
N ILE A 237 -4.97 16.29 0.66
CA ILE A 237 -6.31 16.81 0.47
C ILE A 237 -6.25 18.22 -0.11
N LYS A 238 -7.26 18.62 -0.84
CA LYS A 238 -7.46 19.99 -1.31
C LYS A 238 -8.94 20.31 -1.18
N GLU A 239 -9.26 21.42 -0.53
CA GLU A 239 -10.66 21.83 -0.30
C GLU A 239 -11.50 20.71 0.34
N HIS A 240 -10.95 20.08 1.39
CA HIS A 240 -11.56 18.95 2.13
C HIS A 240 -11.81 17.68 1.30
N LYS A 241 -11.24 17.56 0.09
CA LYS A 241 -11.38 16.37 -0.77
C LYS A 241 -10.02 15.75 -1.04
N LYS A 242 -10.00 14.41 -1.04
CA LYS A 242 -8.81 13.66 -1.45
C LYS A 242 -8.43 14.01 -2.89
N ILE A 243 -7.16 14.34 -3.11
CA ILE A 243 -6.62 14.50 -4.46
C ILE A 243 -6.55 13.11 -5.11
N SER A 244 -7.25 12.93 -6.23
CA SER A 244 -7.28 11.64 -6.94
C SER A 244 -7.45 11.84 -8.45
N LYS A 245 -7.13 10.80 -9.23
CA LYS A 245 -7.29 10.83 -10.69
C LYS A 245 -8.74 11.13 -11.15
N ARG A 246 -9.73 10.78 -10.33
CA ARG A 246 -11.16 10.91 -10.65
C ARG A 246 -11.79 12.22 -10.14
N SER A 247 -11.22 12.78 -9.08
CA SER A 247 -11.71 14.01 -8.47
C SER A 247 -10.56 14.97 -8.22
N ASN A 248 -10.63 16.16 -8.84
CA ASN A 248 -9.65 17.23 -8.66
C ASN A 248 -8.19 16.78 -8.92
N PRO A 249 -7.85 16.28 -10.12
CA PRO A 249 -6.51 15.79 -10.42
C PRO A 249 -5.50 16.95 -10.35
N LEU A 250 -4.46 16.75 -9.55
CA LEU A 250 -3.33 17.67 -9.47
C LEU A 250 -2.13 16.99 -10.13
N THR A 251 -1.72 17.49 -11.29
CA THR A 251 -0.55 16.95 -12.00
C THR A 251 0.69 17.78 -11.68
N PRO A 252 1.88 17.16 -11.54
CA PRO A 252 3.12 17.88 -11.20
C PRO A 252 3.62 18.81 -12.31
N ASP A 253 3.39 18.46 -13.59
CA ASP A 253 4.02 19.17 -14.71
C ASP A 253 3.72 20.67 -14.78
N PRO A 254 2.44 21.14 -14.67
CA PRO A 254 2.16 22.57 -14.65
C PRO A 254 2.79 23.30 -13.45
N ILE A 255 2.88 22.60 -12.30
CA ILE A 255 3.44 23.16 -11.08
C ILE A 255 4.96 23.30 -11.24
N VAL A 256 5.63 22.24 -11.69
CA VAL A 256 7.09 22.25 -11.95
C VAL A 256 7.45 23.34 -12.96
N LYS A 257 6.65 23.49 -14.02
CA LYS A 257 6.86 24.56 -15.02
C LYS A 257 6.74 25.96 -14.41
N ASN A 258 5.88 26.14 -13.41
CA ASN A 258 5.61 27.45 -12.81
C ASN A 258 6.56 27.82 -11.67
N VAL A 259 6.84 26.87 -10.78
CA VAL A 259 7.60 27.16 -9.53
C VAL A 259 8.91 26.38 -9.39
N GLY A 260 9.18 25.42 -10.27
CA GLY A 260 10.35 24.56 -10.24
C GLY A 260 10.12 23.24 -9.46
N ALA A 261 10.90 22.21 -9.83
CA ALA A 261 10.81 20.88 -9.21
C ALA A 261 11.20 20.90 -7.73
N ASP A 262 12.27 21.60 -7.38
CA ASP A 262 12.77 21.68 -6.00
C ASP A 262 11.77 22.35 -5.07
N THR A 263 11.07 23.39 -5.54
CA THR A 263 9.99 24.01 -4.77
C THR A 263 8.88 23.02 -4.47
N LEU A 264 8.43 22.26 -5.46
CA LEU A 264 7.38 21.26 -5.28
C LEU A 264 7.83 20.15 -4.32
N ARG A 265 9.03 19.61 -4.49
CA ARG A 265 9.59 18.55 -3.63
C ARG A 265 9.72 18.99 -2.17
N CYS A 266 10.35 20.15 -1.94
CA CYS A 266 10.44 20.73 -0.60
C CYS A 266 9.07 21.01 0.02
N TYR A 267 8.13 21.55 -0.77
CA TYR A 267 6.78 21.83 -0.31
C TYR A 267 6.06 20.56 0.16
N LEU A 268 6.10 19.49 -0.63
CA LEU A 268 5.46 18.21 -0.25
C LEU A 268 6.04 17.63 1.05
N MET A 269 7.34 17.77 1.26
CA MET A 269 8.00 17.32 2.49
C MET A 269 7.72 18.24 3.69
N PHE A 270 7.50 19.53 3.45
CA PHE A 270 7.21 20.51 4.50
C PHE A 270 5.75 20.54 4.94
N LEU A 271 4.83 20.06 4.11
CA LEU A 271 3.38 20.21 4.25
C LEU A 271 2.84 19.72 5.60
N GLY A 272 3.42 18.67 6.17
CA GLY A 272 2.99 18.10 7.45
C GLY A 272 3.79 16.85 7.83
N PRO A 273 3.44 16.22 8.95
CA PRO A 273 4.00 14.92 9.30
C PRO A 273 3.74 13.90 8.19
N TRP A 274 4.77 13.14 7.84
CA TRP A 274 4.75 12.22 6.70
C TRP A 274 3.57 11.24 6.70
N ASP A 275 3.22 10.71 7.86
CA ASP A 275 2.16 9.72 8.08
C ASP A 275 0.75 10.32 8.14
N GLN A 276 0.63 11.62 8.33
CA GLN A 276 -0.65 12.31 8.42
C GLN A 276 -1.08 12.95 7.09
N GLY A 277 -0.09 13.31 6.24
CA GLY A 277 -0.33 14.08 5.02
C GLY A 277 -0.63 15.55 5.32
N GLY A 278 -1.45 16.19 4.49
CA GLY A 278 -1.80 17.60 4.72
C GLY A 278 -2.67 18.20 3.64
N ASP A 279 -3.10 19.45 3.92
CA ASP A 279 -3.90 20.24 2.99
C ASP A 279 -3.02 20.98 1.98
N TRP A 280 -3.34 20.81 0.70
CA TRP A 280 -2.66 21.51 -0.37
C TRP A 280 -2.95 23.02 -0.32
N SER A 281 -1.89 23.82 -0.36
CA SER A 281 -1.95 25.28 -0.35
C SER A 281 -0.98 25.90 -1.36
N ASP A 282 -1.52 26.57 -2.36
CA ASP A 282 -0.70 27.28 -3.35
C ASP A 282 0.11 28.43 -2.72
N SER A 283 -0.43 29.10 -1.69
CA SER A 283 0.28 30.13 -0.93
C SER A 283 1.44 29.57 -0.11
N GLY A 284 1.28 28.37 0.47
CA GLY A 284 2.34 27.65 1.17
C GLY A 284 3.51 27.31 0.24
N MET A 285 3.21 26.86 -0.97
CA MET A 285 4.24 26.57 -1.99
C MET A 285 5.04 27.80 -2.39
N ASN A 286 4.38 28.94 -2.55
CA ASN A 286 5.07 30.22 -2.80
C ASN A 286 5.98 30.64 -1.64
N GLY A 287 5.64 30.27 -0.41
CA GLY A 287 6.51 30.45 0.76
C GLY A 287 7.84 29.69 0.62
N ILE A 288 7.76 28.41 0.25
CA ILE A 288 8.94 27.56 -0.03
C ILE A 288 9.78 28.15 -1.16
N ARG A 289 9.15 28.53 -2.27
CA ARG A 289 9.87 29.15 -3.40
C ARG A 289 10.66 30.36 -2.96
N ARG A 290 10.07 31.27 -2.20
CA ARG A 290 10.76 32.46 -1.68
C ARG A 290 11.93 32.09 -0.77
N TRP A 291 11.78 31.04 0.04
CA TRP A 291 12.86 30.55 0.89
C TRP A 291 14.03 30.00 0.05
N LEU A 292 13.78 29.18 -0.97
CA LEU A 292 14.82 28.65 -1.86
C LEU A 292 15.54 29.78 -2.64
N LEU A 293 14.81 30.80 -3.09
CA LEU A 293 15.42 31.99 -3.70
C LEU A 293 16.33 32.75 -2.71
N ARG A 294 15.94 32.87 -1.45
CA ARG A 294 16.81 33.47 -0.42
C ARG A 294 18.08 32.67 -0.19
N ILE A 295 18.03 31.34 -0.27
CA ILE A 295 19.24 30.50 -0.22
C ILE A 295 20.10 30.75 -1.42
N TRP A 296 19.54 30.88 -2.62
CA TRP A 296 20.27 31.27 -3.81
C TRP A 296 20.96 32.59 -3.62
N ASP A 297 20.29 33.59 -3.10
CA ASP A 297 20.87 34.91 -2.82
C ASP A 297 22.01 34.84 -1.79
N LEU A 298 21.85 33.97 -0.74
CA LEU A 298 22.92 33.74 0.25
C LEU A 298 24.21 33.20 -0.40
N VAL A 299 24.07 32.29 -1.38
CA VAL A 299 25.23 31.74 -2.10
C VAL A 299 26.00 32.80 -2.89
N HIS A 300 25.28 33.82 -3.38
CA HIS A 300 25.84 34.89 -4.22
C HIS A 300 26.19 36.17 -3.45
N LYS A 301 26.15 36.14 -2.11
CA LYS A 301 26.54 37.28 -1.28
C LYS A 301 28.04 37.62 -1.47
N ASP A 302 28.34 38.91 -1.51
CA ASP A 302 29.72 39.37 -1.55
C ASP A 302 30.43 39.15 -0.21
N ILE A 303 31.35 38.20 -0.18
CA ILE A 303 32.08 37.84 1.03
C ILE A 303 33.19 38.85 1.37
N SER A 304 33.50 39.78 0.47
CA SER A 304 34.57 40.78 0.70
C SER A 304 34.25 41.73 1.86
N ILE A 305 32.97 41.95 2.14
CA ILE A 305 32.49 42.79 3.24
C ILE A 305 32.66 42.16 4.63
N LEU A 306 32.83 40.83 4.71
CA LEU A 306 32.99 40.13 5.98
C LEU A 306 34.41 40.36 6.52
N ASN A 307 34.51 40.36 7.85
CA ASN A 307 35.81 40.40 8.52
C ASN A 307 36.52 39.04 8.43
N ASP A 308 37.86 39.07 8.48
CA ASP A 308 38.65 37.83 8.50
C ASP A 308 38.47 37.07 9.82
N ASP A 309 38.35 37.80 10.95
CA ASP A 309 38.02 37.28 12.28
C ASP A 309 36.84 38.10 12.88
N THR A 310 36.09 37.43 13.78
CA THR A 310 35.00 38.04 14.55
C THR A 310 35.14 37.72 16.04
N ASP A 311 34.23 38.19 16.89
CA ASP A 311 34.22 37.87 18.31
C ASP A 311 34.18 36.35 18.55
N ALA A 312 35.11 35.85 19.34
CA ALA A 312 35.25 34.39 19.60
C ALA A 312 34.01 33.74 20.21
N LEU A 313 33.20 34.48 20.98
CA LEU A 313 31.95 33.97 21.54
C LEU A 313 30.89 33.85 20.44
N MET A 314 30.79 34.83 19.56
CA MET A 314 29.86 34.79 18.42
C MET A 314 30.21 33.65 17.45
N GLU A 315 31.47 33.45 17.14
CA GLU A 315 31.92 32.30 16.34
C GLU A 315 31.58 30.99 16.98
N LYS A 316 31.82 30.83 18.26
CA LYS A 316 31.50 29.62 19.03
C LYS A 316 29.98 29.32 19.03
N ASP A 317 29.16 30.34 19.22
CA ASP A 317 27.71 30.18 19.17
C ASP A 317 27.22 29.83 17.79
N PHE A 318 27.75 30.43 16.76
CA PHE A 318 27.41 30.10 15.38
C PHE A 318 27.80 28.66 15.01
N VAL A 319 28.99 28.21 15.38
CA VAL A 319 29.46 26.83 15.20
C VAL A 319 28.52 25.87 15.96
N ARG A 320 28.12 26.19 17.19
CA ARG A 320 27.18 25.40 17.98
C ARG A 320 25.83 25.26 17.30
N ILE A 321 25.23 26.38 16.80
CA ILE A 321 23.96 26.38 16.06
C ILE A 321 24.08 25.47 14.82
N SER A 322 25.14 25.61 14.07
CA SER A 322 25.44 24.80 12.89
C SER A 322 25.45 23.29 13.18
N HIS A 323 26.11 22.88 14.27
CA HIS A 323 26.15 21.47 14.67
C HIS A 323 24.80 20.96 15.22
N LEU A 324 24.08 21.80 15.97
CA LEU A 324 22.72 21.46 16.45
C LEU A 324 21.74 21.26 15.28
N THR A 325 21.82 22.11 14.27
CA THR A 325 21.02 21.96 13.04
C THR A 325 21.34 20.66 12.34
N THR A 326 22.64 20.35 12.14
CA THR A 326 23.05 19.07 11.55
C THR A 326 22.49 17.88 12.34
N LYS A 327 22.65 17.88 13.66
CA LYS A 327 22.15 16.81 14.53
C LYS A 327 20.62 16.66 14.37
N LYS A 328 19.89 17.76 14.38
CA LYS A 328 18.43 17.77 14.22
C LYS A 328 18.01 17.24 12.86
N VAL A 329 18.57 17.76 11.78
CA VAL A 329 18.25 17.32 10.41
C VAL A 329 18.50 15.83 10.24
N LEU A 330 19.66 15.31 10.66
CA LEU A 330 19.99 13.90 10.57
C LEU A 330 19.04 13.02 11.40
N SER A 331 18.67 13.47 12.60
CA SER A 331 17.69 12.76 13.45
C SER A 331 16.30 12.73 12.82
N ASP A 332 15.85 13.88 12.31
CA ASP A 332 14.53 14.02 11.73
C ASP A 332 14.41 13.24 10.41
N MET A 333 15.43 13.26 9.57
CA MET A 333 15.49 12.46 8.34
C MET A 333 15.39 10.96 8.62
N LYS A 334 16.13 10.46 9.62
CA LYS A 334 16.04 9.05 10.04
C LYS A 334 14.66 8.66 10.57
N ALA A 335 13.94 9.62 11.15
CA ALA A 335 12.61 9.44 11.72
C ALA A 335 11.46 9.79 10.75
N PHE A 336 11.76 10.12 9.48
CA PHE A 336 10.78 10.59 8.47
C PHE A 336 10.01 11.84 8.89
N LYS A 337 10.65 12.70 9.68
CA LYS A 337 10.13 14.01 10.10
C LYS A 337 10.65 15.12 9.18
N PHE A 338 10.36 15.00 7.89
CA PHE A 338 10.87 15.90 6.86
C PHE A 338 10.46 17.36 7.08
N ASN A 339 9.24 17.59 7.55
CA ASN A 339 8.73 18.93 7.84
C ASN A 339 9.56 19.67 8.90
N THR A 340 9.98 18.99 9.96
CA THR A 340 10.81 19.57 11.01
C THR A 340 12.28 19.69 10.61
N ALA A 341 12.78 18.81 9.74
CA ALA A 341 14.11 18.95 9.13
C ALA A 341 14.18 20.22 8.27
N ILE A 342 13.18 20.45 7.41
CA ILE A 342 13.10 21.66 6.58
C ILE A 342 12.94 22.91 7.44
N SER A 343 12.12 22.88 8.51
CA SER A 343 12.03 24.01 9.45
C SER A 343 13.38 24.35 10.06
N ALA A 344 14.16 23.34 10.47
CA ALA A 344 15.49 23.57 11.03
C ALA A 344 16.45 24.20 9.99
N LEU A 345 16.34 23.83 8.72
CA LEU A 345 17.10 24.49 7.65
C LEU A 345 16.64 25.91 7.37
N MET A 346 15.34 26.21 7.50
CA MET A 346 14.81 27.57 7.40
C MET A 346 15.36 28.47 8.51
N GLU A 347 15.37 27.97 9.74
CA GLU A 347 15.94 28.65 10.89
C GLU A 347 17.44 28.89 10.68
N TYR A 348 18.17 27.87 10.28
CA TYR A 348 19.60 27.96 10.04
C TYR A 348 19.95 28.95 8.93
N SER A 349 19.20 28.94 7.82
CA SER A 349 19.40 29.92 6.74
C SER A 349 19.13 31.36 7.19
N THR A 350 18.22 31.56 8.14
CA THR A 350 17.94 32.86 8.75
C THR A 350 19.08 33.31 9.65
N GLU A 351 19.66 32.41 10.44
CA GLU A 351 20.84 32.73 11.25
C GLU A 351 22.08 33.02 10.39
N LEU A 352 22.27 32.34 9.27
CA LEU A 352 23.30 32.68 8.28
C LEU A 352 23.13 34.11 7.75
N LEU A 353 21.90 34.48 7.34
CA LEU A 353 21.60 35.81 6.84
C LEU A 353 21.91 36.89 7.89
N ARG A 354 21.43 36.68 9.12
CA ARG A 354 21.70 37.58 10.25
C ARG A 354 23.17 37.72 10.57
N GLY A 355 23.90 36.60 10.56
CA GLY A 355 25.36 36.58 10.76
C GLY A 355 26.08 37.37 9.71
N TYR A 356 25.64 37.31 8.44
CA TYR A 356 26.18 38.09 7.34
C TYR A 356 25.86 39.58 7.49
N GLU A 357 24.60 39.93 7.69
CA GLU A 357 24.13 41.33 7.73
C GLU A 357 24.73 42.13 8.92
N ASN A 358 24.90 41.45 10.06
CA ASN A 358 25.47 42.07 11.27
C ASN A 358 27.00 41.90 11.37
N LEU A 359 27.65 41.34 10.38
CA LEU A 359 29.09 41.01 10.39
C LEU A 359 29.52 40.15 11.59
N HIS A 360 28.65 39.28 12.05
CA HIS A 360 28.87 38.37 13.18
C HIS A 360 29.49 37.02 12.75
N ILE A 361 29.71 36.80 11.46
CA ILE A 361 30.35 35.62 10.91
C ILE A 361 31.62 36.05 10.16
N SER A 362 32.74 35.34 10.38
CA SER A 362 33.98 35.59 9.65
C SER A 362 33.97 34.95 8.25
N LYS A 363 34.82 35.48 7.33
CA LYS A 363 35.05 34.86 6.02
C LYS A 363 35.40 33.38 6.15
N LYS A 364 36.19 33.02 7.15
CA LYS A 364 36.66 31.67 7.45
C LYS A 364 35.51 30.71 7.72
N LEU A 365 34.45 31.17 8.43
CA LEU A 365 33.31 30.35 8.80
C LEU A 365 32.17 30.37 7.76
N TRP A 366 32.08 31.42 6.94
CA TRP A 366 30.98 31.59 5.99
C TRP A 366 30.84 30.43 5.02
N LYS A 367 31.92 30.10 4.30
CA LYS A 367 31.91 29.05 3.28
C LYS A 367 31.54 27.68 3.85
N PRO A 368 32.19 27.17 4.94
CA PRO A 368 31.80 25.90 5.54
C PRO A 368 30.36 25.87 6.07
N ALA A 369 29.83 26.99 6.57
CA ALA A 369 28.49 27.08 7.06
C ALA A 369 27.44 27.03 5.93
N LEU A 370 27.73 27.71 4.82
CA LEU A 370 26.89 27.68 3.62
C LEU A 370 26.90 26.30 2.96
N GLU A 371 28.07 25.68 2.80
CA GLU A 371 28.22 24.33 2.29
C GLU A 371 27.40 23.33 3.10
N ARG A 372 27.38 23.45 4.44
CA ARG A 372 26.57 22.61 5.32
C ARG A 372 25.09 22.77 5.07
N LEU A 373 24.58 24.00 4.88
CA LEU A 373 23.19 24.25 4.52
C LEU A 373 22.85 23.54 3.20
N LEU A 374 23.69 23.70 2.19
CA LEU A 374 23.46 23.13 0.86
C LEU A 374 23.50 21.60 0.86
N LEU A 375 24.46 21.00 1.57
CA LEU A 375 24.57 19.54 1.70
C LEU A 375 23.37 18.91 2.42
N HIS A 376 22.75 19.64 3.36
CA HIS A 376 21.54 19.15 4.02
C HIS A 376 20.27 19.39 3.22
N LEU A 377 20.27 20.34 2.29
CA LEU A 377 19.15 20.66 1.43
C LEU A 377 19.09 19.75 0.19
N ALA A 378 20.22 19.31 -0.32
CA ALA A 378 20.36 18.45 -1.50
C ALA A 378 19.99 16.98 -1.21
#